data_cad9d8102bf464946c1bec0dd59b91ee
#
_entry.id   cad9d8102bf464946c1bec0dd59b91ee
#
_cell.length_a   1.000
_cell.length_b   1.000
_cell.length_c   1.000
_cell.angle_alpha   90.00
_cell.angle_beta   90.00
_cell.angle_gamma   90.00
#
_symmetry.space_group_name_H-M   'P 1'
#
loop_
_entity.id
_entity.type
_entity.pdbx_description
1 polymer ?
#
loop_
_entity_poly.entity_id
_entity_poly.type
_entity_poly.pdbx_seq_one_letter_code
_entity_poly.pdbx_strand_id
1 'polypeptide(L)'
;MKTITSSSETSHFPVMLNEVIKISSPHKGGFFVDCTFGGGGYSKSILKYPKTKLIGIDRDKSVTSNAKKLEKKFKNRFKFFQVKFSQIDKILKENADTIIFDLGLSSLQLKNLSRGFSFHSKDELDMTMGLSDFSAKEAVNNLGEIQLKSIIKILGEEKEAKIIAKNIVKARSDKKITKVVELVKIIEKSKKIKFPSKINPSTKTFQALRIFVNKEITELINGMVNATKYLKPGGKIVIITFHSIEDKIVKFFFKNFSKNKSNPSRYLPEESSDNLALFENYINKIIKPSKEEIRNNNPSRSAKLRFAVRSKNNFFYPKIFFQKFNEYLKIEAYNV
;
A
#
# COMPACT_ATOMS: atom_id res chain seq x y z
N MET A 1 13.57 0.16 -47.94
CA MET A 1 13.56 -0.58 -46.67
C MET A 1 13.93 0.39 -45.57
N LYS A 2 12.92 0.90 -44.81
CA LYS A 2 13.16 1.72 -43.62
C LYS A 2 12.93 0.83 -42.42
N THR A 3 13.98 0.51 -41.72
CA THR A 3 13.97 -0.25 -40.46
C THR A 3 13.33 0.64 -39.38
N ILE A 4 12.12 0.34 -38.98
CA ILE A 4 11.47 0.96 -37.84
C ILE A 4 12.02 0.24 -36.61
N THR A 5 12.95 0.84 -35.90
CA THR A 5 13.36 0.45 -34.56
C THR A 5 12.24 0.83 -33.62
N SER A 6 11.38 -0.14 -33.28
CA SER A 6 10.40 -0.02 -32.22
C SER A 6 11.12 -0.09 -30.87
N SER A 7 11.42 1.05 -30.28
CA SER A 7 11.69 1.14 -28.86
C SER A 7 10.39 0.79 -28.10
N SER A 8 10.25 -0.44 -27.68
CA SER A 8 9.18 -0.87 -26.78
C SER A 8 9.44 -0.26 -25.40
N GLU A 9 9.06 1.00 -25.20
CA GLU A 9 8.71 1.48 -23.89
C GLU A 9 7.53 0.61 -23.42
N THR A 10 7.80 -0.39 -22.60
CA THR A 10 6.75 -1.13 -21.89
C THR A 10 6.03 -0.12 -21.00
N SER A 11 4.99 0.50 -21.56
CA SER A 11 4.16 1.48 -20.86
C SER A 11 3.52 0.76 -19.68
N HIS A 12 4.01 1.07 -18.49
CA HIS A 12 3.46 0.53 -17.27
C HIS A 12 2.08 1.12 -17.04
N PHE A 13 1.05 0.30 -17.18
CA PHE A 13 -0.33 0.68 -16.87
C PHE A 13 -0.56 0.57 -15.36
N PRO A 14 -1.18 1.59 -14.73
CA PRO A 14 -1.60 1.48 -13.34
C PRO A 14 -2.64 0.37 -13.20
N VAL A 15 -2.61 -0.32 -12.06
CA VAL A 15 -3.49 -1.45 -11.78
C VAL A 15 -4.95 -0.99 -11.72
N MET A 16 -5.87 -1.69 -12.42
CA MET A 16 -7.29 -1.40 -12.41
C MET A 16 -7.65 0.05 -12.77
N LEU A 17 -6.91 0.63 -13.71
CA LEU A 17 -7.08 2.04 -14.12
C LEU A 17 -8.52 2.37 -14.52
N ASN A 18 -9.15 1.50 -15.31
CA ASN A 18 -10.50 1.72 -15.80
C ASN A 18 -11.53 1.79 -14.66
N GLU A 19 -11.40 0.89 -13.68
CA GLU A 19 -12.25 0.85 -12.49
C GLU A 19 -12.05 2.11 -11.64
N VAL A 20 -10.80 2.52 -11.42
CA VAL A 20 -10.47 3.75 -10.67
C VAL A 20 -11.06 4.97 -11.35
N ILE A 21 -10.92 5.13 -12.67
CA ILE A 21 -11.47 6.25 -13.43
C ILE A 21 -13.01 6.24 -13.40
N LYS A 22 -13.63 5.07 -13.56
CA LYS A 22 -15.08 4.92 -13.48
C LYS A 22 -15.64 5.35 -12.13
N ILE A 23 -15.01 4.89 -11.03
CA ILE A 23 -15.40 5.22 -9.66
C ILE A 23 -15.17 6.71 -9.39
N SER A 24 -13.99 7.21 -9.72
CA SER A 24 -13.58 8.61 -9.45
C SER A 24 -14.34 9.64 -10.28
N SER A 25 -14.87 9.24 -11.44
CA SER A 25 -15.71 10.08 -12.33
C SER A 25 -15.08 11.44 -12.69
N PRO A 26 -13.81 11.51 -13.16
CA PRO A 26 -13.12 12.79 -13.41
C PRO A 26 -13.73 13.63 -14.53
N HIS A 27 -14.60 13.06 -15.37
CA HIS A 27 -15.37 13.81 -16.37
C HIS A 27 -16.29 14.87 -15.76
N LYS A 28 -16.66 14.74 -14.48
CA LYS A 28 -17.42 15.73 -13.73
C LYS A 28 -16.55 16.89 -13.22
N GLY A 29 -15.22 16.79 -13.40
CA GLY A 29 -14.26 17.72 -12.79
C GLY A 29 -14.02 17.43 -11.31
N GLY A 30 -13.34 18.34 -10.63
CA GLY A 30 -13.11 18.28 -9.20
C GLY A 30 -11.64 18.21 -8.78
N PHE A 31 -11.44 18.04 -7.47
CA PHE A 31 -10.13 17.97 -6.84
C PHE A 31 -9.80 16.53 -6.41
N PHE A 32 -8.67 16.02 -6.90
CA PHE A 32 -8.23 14.65 -6.72
C PHE A 32 -6.90 14.59 -5.96
N VAL A 33 -6.71 13.52 -5.21
CA VAL A 33 -5.43 13.23 -4.56
C VAL A 33 -5.02 11.80 -4.89
N ASP A 34 -3.83 11.65 -5.46
CA ASP A 34 -3.16 10.37 -5.73
C ASP A 34 -2.08 10.18 -4.65
N CYS A 35 -2.39 9.39 -3.63
CA CYS A 35 -1.56 9.18 -2.45
C CYS A 35 -0.35 8.26 -2.69
N THR A 36 -0.29 7.63 -3.86
CA THR A 36 0.72 6.67 -4.29
C THR A 36 1.11 6.94 -5.73
N PHE A 37 1.66 8.13 -5.95
CA PHE A 37 1.90 8.66 -7.30
C PHE A 37 2.67 7.71 -8.23
N GLY A 38 3.75 7.05 -7.73
CA GLY A 38 4.54 6.09 -8.48
C GLY A 38 4.98 6.62 -9.84
N GLY A 39 4.58 5.93 -10.91
CA GLY A 39 4.81 6.37 -12.30
C GLY A 39 3.88 7.48 -12.80
N GLY A 40 2.93 7.93 -11.98
CA GLY A 40 1.94 8.98 -12.30
C GLY A 40 0.83 8.51 -13.24
N GLY A 41 0.52 7.22 -13.27
CA GLY A 41 -0.43 6.65 -14.21
C GLY A 41 -1.87 7.11 -13.96
N TYR A 42 -2.35 7.05 -12.72
CA TYR A 42 -3.68 7.59 -12.35
C TYR A 42 -3.72 9.11 -12.54
N SER A 43 -2.71 9.80 -12.02
CA SER A 43 -2.57 11.25 -12.15
C SER A 43 -2.65 11.73 -13.60
N LYS A 44 -1.89 11.09 -14.52
CA LYS A 44 -1.93 11.41 -15.95
C LYS A 44 -3.31 11.19 -16.56
N SER A 45 -3.99 10.10 -16.17
CA SER A 45 -5.29 9.73 -16.72
C SER A 45 -6.40 10.67 -16.24
N ILE A 46 -6.37 11.09 -14.97
CA ILE A 46 -7.32 12.05 -14.39
C ILE A 46 -7.11 13.44 -15.00
N LEU A 47 -5.86 13.88 -15.16
CA LEU A 47 -5.53 15.21 -15.71
C LEU A 47 -5.84 15.39 -17.20
N LYS A 48 -6.18 14.30 -17.93
CA LYS A 48 -6.75 14.41 -19.29
C LYS A 48 -8.09 15.13 -19.30
N TYR A 49 -8.83 15.12 -18.20
CA TYR A 49 -10.11 15.82 -18.06
C TYR A 49 -9.86 17.28 -17.67
N PRO A 50 -10.35 18.28 -18.47
CA PRO A 50 -9.92 19.67 -18.30
C PRO A 50 -10.28 20.30 -16.96
N LYS A 51 -11.41 19.92 -16.37
CA LYS A 51 -11.95 20.49 -15.12
C LYS A 51 -11.40 19.83 -13.85
N THR A 52 -10.30 19.07 -13.94
CA THR A 52 -9.70 18.40 -12.78
C THR A 52 -8.48 19.14 -12.27
N LYS A 53 -8.33 19.18 -10.94
CA LYS A 53 -7.10 19.50 -10.23
C LYS A 53 -6.61 18.28 -9.46
N LEU A 54 -5.32 18.09 -9.31
CA LEU A 54 -4.77 16.91 -8.67
C LEU A 54 -3.51 17.22 -7.85
N ILE A 55 -3.43 16.62 -6.66
CA ILE A 55 -2.19 16.51 -5.89
C ILE A 55 -1.71 15.07 -5.96
N GLY A 56 -0.44 14.89 -6.35
CA GLY A 56 0.28 13.62 -6.26
C GLY A 56 1.16 13.58 -5.02
N ILE A 57 1.13 12.47 -4.30
CA ILE A 57 1.94 12.22 -3.11
C ILE A 57 2.72 10.93 -3.31
N ASP A 58 4.00 10.94 -2.96
CA ASP A 58 4.81 9.73 -2.86
C ASP A 58 5.97 9.96 -1.89
N ARG A 59 6.35 8.93 -1.16
CA ARG A 59 7.50 8.96 -0.26
C ARG A 59 8.83 8.69 -0.98
N ASP A 60 8.76 8.08 -2.17
CA ASP A 60 9.93 7.64 -2.92
C ASP A 60 10.51 8.75 -3.78
N LYS A 61 11.78 9.10 -3.53
CA LYS A 61 12.51 10.12 -4.30
C LYS A 61 12.63 9.76 -5.79
N SER A 62 12.64 8.48 -6.15
CA SER A 62 12.83 8.03 -7.53
C SER A 62 11.74 8.51 -8.50
N VAL A 63 10.54 8.85 -8.00
CA VAL A 63 9.43 9.31 -8.82
C VAL A 63 9.44 10.81 -9.13
N THR A 64 10.31 11.59 -8.46
CA THR A 64 10.31 13.06 -8.53
C THR A 64 10.53 13.58 -9.96
N SER A 65 11.34 12.91 -10.78
CA SER A 65 11.56 13.32 -12.18
C SER A 65 10.28 13.25 -13.01
N ASN A 66 9.49 12.17 -12.82
CA ASN A 66 8.20 12.00 -13.50
C ASN A 66 7.18 13.03 -13.01
N ALA A 67 7.18 13.32 -11.72
CA ALA A 67 6.30 14.33 -11.12
C ALA A 67 6.59 15.72 -11.68
N LYS A 68 7.87 16.14 -11.76
CA LYS A 68 8.28 17.43 -12.35
C LYS A 68 7.86 17.56 -13.83
N LYS A 69 7.95 16.48 -14.60
CA LYS A 69 7.47 16.48 -16.02
C LYS A 69 5.96 16.75 -16.06
N LEU A 70 5.22 16.13 -15.14
CA LEU A 70 3.76 16.29 -15.07
C LEU A 70 3.37 17.69 -14.60
N GLU A 71 4.08 18.27 -13.64
CA GLU A 71 3.88 19.65 -13.18
C GLU A 71 4.09 20.67 -14.31
N LYS A 72 5.14 20.48 -15.10
CA LYS A 72 5.39 21.33 -16.29
C LYS A 72 4.27 21.22 -17.32
N LYS A 73 3.73 20.01 -17.54
CA LYS A 73 2.66 19.76 -18.52
C LYS A 73 1.30 20.29 -18.08
N PHE A 74 0.98 20.20 -16.79
CA PHE A 74 -0.33 20.55 -16.23
C PHE A 74 -0.20 21.69 -15.20
N LYS A 75 0.47 22.77 -15.60
CA LYS A 75 0.63 23.97 -14.78
C LYS A 75 -0.70 24.37 -14.12
N ASN A 76 -0.67 24.76 -12.85
CA ASN A 76 -1.83 25.18 -12.05
C ASN A 76 -2.90 24.09 -11.79
N ARG A 77 -2.78 22.90 -12.37
CA ARG A 77 -3.72 21.81 -12.15
C ARG A 77 -3.11 20.58 -11.46
N PHE A 78 -1.77 20.48 -11.45
CA PHE A 78 -1.06 19.39 -10.78
C PHE A 78 0.04 19.94 -9.87
N LYS A 79 0.15 19.36 -8.68
CA LYS A 79 1.24 19.61 -7.74
C LYS A 79 1.68 18.30 -7.09
N PHE A 80 2.98 18.14 -6.90
CA PHE A 80 3.56 16.94 -6.29
C PHE A 80 4.20 17.27 -4.93
N PHE A 81 4.05 16.35 -3.98
CA PHE A 81 4.70 16.40 -2.67
C PHE A 81 5.40 15.09 -2.35
N GLN A 82 6.69 15.18 -2.03
CA GLN A 82 7.47 14.02 -1.57
C GLN A 82 7.32 13.87 -0.06
N VAL A 83 6.26 13.21 0.37
CA VAL A 83 5.95 12.94 1.78
C VAL A 83 5.28 11.59 1.94
N LYS A 84 5.15 11.11 3.17
CA LYS A 84 4.33 9.96 3.51
C LYS A 84 2.84 10.33 3.37
N PHE A 85 2.03 9.47 2.80
CA PHE A 85 0.60 9.77 2.60
C PHE A 85 -0.20 9.85 3.92
N SER A 86 0.34 9.30 5.03
CA SER A 86 -0.21 9.55 6.37
C SER A 86 -0.18 11.02 6.77
N GLN A 87 0.66 11.85 6.12
CA GLN A 87 0.82 13.28 6.37
C GLN A 87 0.01 14.15 5.39
N ILE A 88 -1.02 13.59 4.76
CA ILE A 88 -1.90 14.30 3.83
C ILE A 88 -2.54 15.55 4.46
N ASP A 89 -2.79 15.52 5.76
CA ASP A 89 -3.33 16.61 6.56
C ASP A 89 -2.42 17.85 6.60
N LYS A 90 -1.11 17.67 6.43
CA LYS A 90 -0.14 18.79 6.35
C LYS A 90 -0.12 19.47 4.99
N ILE A 91 -0.71 18.83 3.96
CA ILE A 91 -0.64 19.28 2.57
C ILE A 91 -1.95 19.86 2.10
N LEU A 92 -3.07 19.21 2.43
CA LEU A 92 -4.39 19.60 1.93
C LEU A 92 -4.91 20.83 2.68
N LYS A 93 -5.27 21.85 1.90
CA LYS A 93 -5.92 23.07 2.37
C LYS A 93 -7.43 23.08 2.10
N GLU A 94 -7.90 22.17 1.26
CA GLU A 94 -9.30 22.01 0.87
C GLU A 94 -9.67 20.53 0.79
N ASN A 95 -10.96 20.23 0.89
CA ASN A 95 -11.45 18.85 0.81
C ASN A 95 -11.48 18.36 -0.64
N ALA A 96 -11.08 17.10 -0.82
CA ALA A 96 -11.01 16.45 -2.12
C ALA A 96 -12.34 15.78 -2.51
N ASP A 97 -12.59 15.69 -3.80
CA ASP A 97 -13.70 14.91 -4.38
C ASP A 97 -13.36 13.42 -4.43
N THR A 98 -12.08 13.08 -4.65
CA THR A 98 -11.61 11.69 -4.62
C THR A 98 -10.17 11.60 -4.11
N ILE A 99 -9.91 10.62 -3.24
CA ILE A 99 -8.57 10.26 -2.75
C ILE A 99 -8.30 8.81 -3.11
N ILE A 100 -7.14 8.55 -3.73
CA ILE A 100 -6.78 7.25 -4.31
C ILE A 100 -5.53 6.73 -3.60
N PHE A 101 -5.54 5.44 -3.25
CA PHE A 101 -4.40 4.68 -2.75
C PHE A 101 -4.21 3.43 -3.61
N ASP A 102 -3.05 3.28 -4.23
CA ASP A 102 -2.58 2.04 -4.87
C ASP A 102 -1.42 1.50 -4.04
N LEU A 103 -1.74 0.59 -3.11
CA LEU A 103 -0.80 0.15 -2.09
C LEU A 103 0.25 -0.80 -2.67
N GLY A 104 1.32 -1.01 -1.91
CA GLY A 104 2.40 -1.94 -2.27
C GLY A 104 3.54 -1.29 -3.04
N LEU A 105 4.21 -2.10 -3.87
CA LEU A 105 5.41 -1.68 -4.60
C LEU A 105 5.08 -1.12 -5.98
N SER A 106 5.66 0.02 -6.30
CA SER A 106 5.63 0.50 -7.67
C SER A 106 6.49 -0.41 -8.58
N SER A 107 6.17 -0.45 -9.85
CA SER A 107 6.99 -1.18 -10.81
C SER A 107 8.40 -0.64 -10.97
N LEU A 108 8.61 0.65 -10.69
CA LEU A 108 9.96 1.23 -10.66
C LEU A 108 10.79 0.60 -9.53
N GLN A 109 10.18 0.37 -8.37
CA GLN A 109 10.83 -0.31 -7.24
C GLN A 109 11.11 -1.78 -7.53
N LEU A 110 10.16 -2.50 -8.16
CA LEU A 110 10.33 -3.91 -8.51
C LEU A 110 11.37 -4.15 -9.60
N LYS A 111 11.45 -3.26 -10.60
CA LYS A 111 12.44 -3.35 -11.68
C LYS A 111 13.86 -3.01 -11.23
N ASN A 112 14.00 -2.18 -10.22
CA ASN A 112 15.31 -1.84 -9.66
C ASN A 112 15.76 -2.87 -8.64
N LEU A 113 16.47 -3.90 -9.09
CA LEU A 113 16.95 -4.99 -8.25
C LEU A 113 17.90 -4.53 -7.14
N SER A 114 18.62 -3.41 -7.32
CA SER A 114 19.55 -2.88 -6.31
C SER A 114 18.86 -2.45 -5.00
N ARG A 115 17.52 -2.28 -5.01
CA ARG A 115 16.75 -1.89 -3.82
C ARG A 115 16.35 -3.06 -2.93
N GLY A 116 16.69 -4.29 -3.25
CA GLY A 116 16.48 -5.46 -2.41
C GLY A 116 15.03 -5.93 -2.22
N PHE A 117 14.05 -5.39 -2.96
CA PHE A 117 12.64 -5.83 -2.87
C PHE A 117 12.40 -7.20 -3.47
N SER A 118 13.19 -7.59 -4.46
CA SER A 118 13.05 -8.87 -5.15
C SER A 118 13.97 -9.91 -4.52
N PHE A 119 13.43 -11.09 -4.20
CA PHE A 119 14.22 -12.24 -3.75
C PHE A 119 15.15 -12.80 -4.85
N HIS A 120 15.06 -12.33 -6.07
CA HIS A 120 16.01 -12.62 -7.16
C HIS A 120 17.21 -11.65 -7.20
N SER A 121 17.22 -10.60 -6.37
CA SER A 121 18.32 -9.66 -6.30
C SER A 121 19.60 -10.32 -5.74
N LYS A 122 20.75 -9.88 -6.23
CA LYS A 122 22.07 -10.22 -5.69
C LYS A 122 22.69 -9.06 -4.90
N ASP A 123 21.99 -7.95 -4.84
CA ASP A 123 22.42 -6.69 -4.24
C ASP A 123 22.13 -6.63 -2.73
N GLU A 124 22.29 -5.45 -2.16
CA GLU A 124 22.06 -5.20 -0.74
C GLU A 124 20.61 -5.45 -0.31
N LEU A 125 20.44 -5.88 0.93
CA LEU A 125 19.16 -6.11 1.57
C LEU A 125 18.61 -4.78 2.13
N ASP A 126 18.17 -3.88 1.24
CA ASP A 126 17.71 -2.54 1.61
C ASP A 126 16.20 -2.50 1.94
N MET A 127 15.33 -2.71 0.99
CA MET A 127 13.86 -2.68 1.08
C MET A 127 13.26 -1.33 1.53
N THR A 128 13.99 -0.23 1.50
CA THR A 128 13.44 1.09 1.85
C THR A 128 12.65 1.70 0.69
N MET A 129 11.49 2.30 0.97
CA MET A 129 10.69 3.03 -0.02
C MET A 129 10.98 4.55 -0.03
N GLY A 130 12.12 4.98 0.55
CA GLY A 130 12.37 6.38 0.88
C GLY A 130 11.65 6.81 2.16
N LEU A 131 12.19 7.81 2.85
CA LEU A 131 11.69 8.27 4.15
C LEU A 131 11.48 7.14 5.18
N SER A 132 12.29 6.08 5.09
CA SER A 132 12.35 4.98 6.07
C SER A 132 13.49 5.25 7.05
N ASP A 133 13.32 4.79 8.30
CA ASP A 133 14.27 5.08 9.37
C ASP A 133 15.48 4.13 9.32
N PHE A 134 15.28 2.91 8.80
CA PHE A 134 16.28 1.84 8.71
C PHE A 134 15.97 0.91 7.54
N SER A 135 16.94 0.07 7.16
CA SER A 135 16.84 -0.92 6.08
C SER A 135 16.49 -2.32 6.59
N ALA A 136 16.12 -3.22 5.69
CA ALA A 136 15.95 -4.63 6.03
C ALA A 136 17.25 -5.29 6.49
N LYS A 137 18.42 -4.84 6.01
CA LYS A 137 19.73 -5.24 6.46
C LYS A 137 19.91 -4.94 7.95
N GLU A 138 19.57 -3.74 8.38
CA GLU A 138 19.66 -3.36 9.80
C GLU A 138 18.66 -4.15 10.64
N ALA A 139 17.41 -4.31 10.16
CA ALA A 139 16.40 -5.08 10.86
C ALA A 139 16.82 -6.53 11.13
N VAL A 140 17.35 -7.26 10.14
CA VAL A 140 17.76 -8.66 10.33
C VAL A 140 19.02 -8.81 11.18
N ASN A 141 19.90 -7.79 11.21
CA ASN A 141 21.12 -7.85 11.98
C ASN A 141 20.99 -7.36 13.44
N ASN A 142 20.04 -6.46 13.74
CA ASN A 142 19.95 -5.82 15.07
C ASN A 142 18.78 -6.33 15.92
N LEU A 143 17.64 -6.68 15.30
CA LEU A 143 16.47 -7.13 16.07
C LEU A 143 16.68 -8.47 16.78
N GLY A 144 16.10 -8.62 17.98
CA GLY A 144 16.09 -9.88 18.72
C GLY A 144 15.31 -10.99 18.02
N GLU A 145 15.57 -12.26 18.36
CA GLU A 145 14.89 -13.42 17.77
C GLU A 145 13.36 -13.34 17.94
N ILE A 146 12.89 -12.90 19.14
CA ILE A 146 11.46 -12.77 19.44
C ILE A 146 10.81 -11.71 18.55
N GLN A 147 11.49 -10.59 18.34
CA GLN A 147 10.98 -9.50 17.47
C GLN A 147 10.92 -9.96 16.01
N LEU A 148 11.99 -10.56 15.48
CA LEU A 148 12.04 -11.12 14.13
C LEU A 148 10.94 -12.16 13.91
N LYS A 149 10.76 -13.09 14.88
CA LYS A 149 9.66 -14.07 14.84
C LYS A 149 8.30 -13.39 14.75
N SER A 150 8.06 -12.36 15.56
CA SER A 150 6.78 -11.64 15.57
C SER A 150 6.52 -10.92 14.26
N ILE A 151 7.50 -10.22 13.71
CA ILE A 151 7.44 -9.56 12.41
C ILE A 151 7.10 -10.57 11.32
N ILE A 152 7.89 -11.65 11.20
CA ILE A 152 7.73 -12.66 10.15
C ILE A 152 6.39 -13.39 10.29
N LYS A 153 5.95 -13.70 11.51
CA LYS A 153 4.69 -14.40 11.77
C LYS A 153 3.47 -13.53 11.47
N ILE A 154 3.47 -12.29 11.94
CA ILE A 154 2.27 -11.45 11.95
C ILE A 154 2.17 -10.63 10.66
N LEU A 155 3.26 -9.98 10.20
CA LEU A 155 3.23 -9.18 8.97
C LEU A 155 3.39 -10.03 7.70
N GLY A 156 4.03 -11.21 7.81
CA GLY A 156 4.19 -12.14 6.69
C GLY A 156 3.16 -13.27 6.64
N GLU A 157 2.40 -13.46 7.71
CA GLU A 157 1.51 -14.65 7.86
C GLU A 157 2.30 -15.96 7.62
N GLU A 158 3.59 -16.00 8.10
CA GLU A 158 4.51 -17.10 7.87
C GLU A 158 4.43 -18.14 9.01
N LYS A 159 4.19 -19.39 8.65
CA LYS A 159 4.04 -20.48 9.63
C LYS A 159 5.38 -20.89 10.25
N GLU A 160 6.43 -20.89 9.45
CA GLU A 160 7.78 -21.26 9.87
C GLU A 160 8.57 -20.09 10.49
N ALA A 161 7.89 -19.00 10.89
CA ALA A 161 8.51 -17.78 11.43
C ALA A 161 9.51 -18.05 12.57
N LYS A 162 9.23 -19.01 13.47
CA LYS A 162 10.10 -19.34 14.59
C LYS A 162 11.46 -19.86 14.12
N ILE A 163 11.45 -20.83 13.21
CA ILE A 163 12.72 -21.43 12.73
C ILE A 163 13.48 -20.46 11.82
N ILE A 164 12.78 -19.65 11.02
CA ILE A 164 13.39 -18.63 10.18
C ILE A 164 14.10 -17.59 11.07
N ALA A 165 13.45 -17.05 12.09
CA ALA A 165 14.03 -16.07 13.01
C ALA A 165 15.25 -16.64 13.74
N LYS A 166 15.17 -17.87 14.28
CA LYS A 166 16.30 -18.56 14.91
C LYS A 166 17.49 -18.70 13.96
N ASN A 167 17.24 -19.09 12.71
CA ASN A 167 18.31 -19.29 11.73
C ASN A 167 18.92 -17.98 11.24
N ILE A 168 18.15 -16.88 11.19
CA ILE A 168 18.68 -15.53 10.94
C ILE A 168 19.63 -15.14 12.05
N VAL A 169 19.22 -15.27 13.31
CA VAL A 169 20.06 -14.92 14.47
C VAL A 169 21.32 -15.77 14.53
N LYS A 170 21.21 -17.07 14.27
CA LYS A 170 22.38 -17.97 14.20
C LYS A 170 23.33 -17.57 13.07
N ALA A 171 22.82 -17.28 11.88
CA ALA A 171 23.66 -16.93 10.74
C ALA A 171 24.42 -15.60 10.94
N ARG A 172 23.74 -14.60 11.52
CA ARG A 172 24.36 -13.28 11.75
C ARG A 172 25.42 -13.28 12.86
N SER A 173 25.41 -14.25 13.79
CA SER A 173 26.46 -14.39 14.80
C SER A 173 27.81 -14.77 14.18
N ASP A 174 27.79 -15.49 13.04
CA ASP A 174 29.02 -15.86 12.34
C ASP A 174 29.43 -14.74 11.36
N LYS A 175 28.46 -14.20 10.60
CA LYS A 175 28.69 -13.14 9.61
C LYS A 175 27.42 -12.31 9.40
N LYS A 176 27.53 -10.97 9.42
CA LYS A 176 26.42 -10.06 9.13
C LYS A 176 25.77 -10.39 7.78
N ILE A 177 24.43 -10.40 7.77
CA ILE A 177 23.62 -10.61 6.57
C ILE A 177 23.49 -9.26 5.86
N THR A 178 24.09 -9.12 4.68
CA THR A 178 24.12 -7.85 3.95
C THR A 178 23.41 -7.92 2.62
N LYS A 179 23.37 -9.11 2.00
CA LYS A 179 22.82 -9.31 0.66
C LYS A 179 21.51 -10.08 0.69
N VAL A 180 20.64 -9.79 -0.28
CA VAL A 180 19.37 -10.51 -0.49
C VAL A 180 19.58 -12.02 -0.59
N VAL A 181 20.56 -12.47 -1.39
CA VAL A 181 20.84 -13.89 -1.61
C VAL A 181 21.22 -14.64 -0.31
N GLU A 182 21.85 -13.97 0.66
CA GLU A 182 22.20 -14.57 1.95
C GLU A 182 20.94 -14.85 2.76
N LEU A 183 20.01 -13.88 2.83
CA LEU A 183 18.73 -14.05 3.52
C LEU A 183 17.86 -15.14 2.84
N VAL A 184 17.79 -15.16 1.51
CA VAL A 184 17.05 -16.17 0.76
C VAL A 184 17.53 -17.57 1.10
N LYS A 185 18.85 -17.82 1.10
CA LYS A 185 19.42 -19.12 1.48
C LYS A 185 19.06 -19.55 2.90
N ILE A 186 19.04 -18.61 3.86
CA ILE A 186 18.64 -18.89 5.25
C ILE A 186 17.16 -19.31 5.30
N ILE A 187 16.28 -18.58 4.60
CA ILE A 187 14.85 -18.88 4.57
C ILE A 187 14.60 -20.25 3.93
N GLU A 188 15.21 -20.54 2.79
CA GLU A 188 15.04 -21.80 2.08
C GLU A 188 15.49 -23.01 2.94
N LYS A 189 16.64 -22.90 3.61
CA LYS A 189 17.13 -23.92 4.56
C LYS A 189 16.22 -24.09 5.78
N SER A 190 15.46 -23.05 6.14
CA SER A 190 14.55 -23.08 7.30
C SER A 190 13.21 -23.76 7.00
N LYS A 191 12.84 -23.88 5.74
CA LYS A 191 11.54 -24.39 5.33
C LYS A 191 11.60 -25.86 4.96
N LYS A 192 10.67 -26.65 5.52
CA LYS A 192 10.43 -28.02 5.08
C LYS A 192 9.60 -28.00 3.79
N ILE A 193 10.27 -27.91 2.64
CA ILE A 193 9.60 -27.94 1.33
C ILE A 193 9.22 -29.40 1.06
N LYS A 194 7.94 -29.74 1.28
CA LYS A 194 7.41 -31.10 1.01
C LYS A 194 6.98 -31.31 -0.44
N PHE A 195 6.69 -30.23 -1.18
CA PHE A 195 6.21 -30.29 -2.58
C PHE A 195 6.63 -29.00 -3.32
N PRO A 196 6.77 -29.06 -4.65
CA PRO A 196 7.04 -27.84 -5.45
C PRO A 196 5.87 -26.86 -5.26
N SER A 197 6.15 -25.75 -4.60
CA SER A 197 5.18 -24.68 -4.39
C SER A 197 5.22 -23.70 -5.56
N LYS A 198 4.04 -23.24 -6.03
CA LYS A 198 3.93 -22.16 -7.02
C LYS A 198 4.43 -20.80 -6.48
N ILE A 199 4.58 -20.69 -5.16
CA ILE A 199 4.99 -19.45 -4.48
C ILE A 199 6.40 -19.64 -3.93
N ASN A 200 7.31 -18.68 -4.23
CA ASN A 200 8.67 -18.74 -3.71
C ASN A 200 8.67 -18.78 -2.16
N PRO A 201 9.46 -19.65 -1.53
CA PRO A 201 9.55 -19.77 -0.07
C PRO A 201 9.81 -18.46 0.66
N SER A 202 10.56 -17.55 0.05
CA SER A 202 10.95 -16.27 0.66
C SER A 202 9.85 -15.20 0.62
N THR A 203 8.79 -15.37 -0.19
CA THR A 203 7.76 -14.34 -0.44
C THR A 203 7.21 -13.74 0.85
N LYS A 204 6.78 -14.57 1.81
CA LYS A 204 6.15 -14.12 3.05
C LYS A 204 7.11 -13.39 3.99
N THR A 205 8.34 -13.88 4.09
CA THR A 205 9.37 -13.24 4.92
C THR A 205 9.79 -11.90 4.32
N PHE A 206 9.93 -11.80 2.98
CA PHE A 206 10.23 -10.55 2.30
C PHE A 206 9.08 -9.55 2.43
N GLN A 207 7.83 -9.99 2.29
CA GLN A 207 6.65 -9.16 2.57
C GLN A 207 6.69 -8.62 4.01
N ALA A 208 6.97 -9.48 5.00
CA ALA A 208 7.02 -9.08 6.41
C ALA A 208 8.08 -8.00 6.67
N LEU A 209 9.29 -8.20 6.16
CA LEU A 209 10.39 -7.24 6.32
C LEU A 209 10.07 -5.92 5.61
N ARG A 210 9.53 -5.97 4.39
CA ARG A 210 9.13 -4.79 3.64
C ARG A 210 8.09 -3.96 4.40
N ILE A 211 7.04 -4.61 4.88
CA ILE A 211 5.98 -3.97 5.67
C ILE A 211 6.59 -3.31 6.91
N PHE A 212 7.43 -4.03 7.63
CA PHE A 212 8.07 -3.55 8.85
C PHE A 212 8.98 -2.33 8.60
N VAL A 213 9.92 -2.44 7.66
CA VAL A 213 10.89 -1.38 7.32
C VAL A 213 10.19 -0.08 6.90
N ASN A 214 9.09 -0.22 6.18
CA ASN A 214 8.36 0.93 5.62
C ASN A 214 7.18 1.37 6.49
N LYS A 215 6.90 0.68 7.60
CA LYS A 215 5.76 0.93 8.49
C LYS A 215 4.45 1.00 7.70
N GLU A 216 4.27 0.06 6.73
CA GLU A 216 3.20 0.14 5.73
C GLU A 216 1.80 0.11 6.35
N ILE A 217 1.62 -0.64 7.45
CA ILE A 217 0.32 -0.73 8.14
C ILE A 217 0.02 0.55 8.92
N THR A 218 1.02 1.09 9.62
CA THR A 218 0.90 2.38 10.33
C THR A 218 0.56 3.50 9.34
N GLU A 219 1.24 3.54 8.20
CA GLU A 219 0.97 4.49 7.12
C GLU A 219 -0.45 4.34 6.59
N LEU A 220 -0.89 3.10 6.30
CA LEU A 220 -2.23 2.82 5.79
C LEU A 220 -3.32 3.29 6.77
N ILE A 221 -3.21 2.92 8.05
CA ILE A 221 -4.21 3.27 9.07
C ILE A 221 -4.32 4.79 9.21
N ASN A 222 -3.19 5.48 9.40
CA ASN A 222 -3.18 6.95 9.53
C ASN A 222 -3.61 7.64 8.23
N GLY A 223 -3.13 7.15 7.08
CA GLY A 223 -3.49 7.69 5.78
C GLY A 223 -4.99 7.61 5.49
N MET A 224 -5.62 6.48 5.80
CA MET A 224 -7.08 6.30 5.63
C MET A 224 -7.87 7.25 6.52
N VAL A 225 -7.48 7.42 7.78
CA VAL A 225 -8.15 8.30 8.73
C VAL A 225 -8.02 9.76 8.28
N ASN A 226 -6.80 10.20 7.96
CA ASN A 226 -6.54 11.55 7.51
C ASN A 226 -7.21 11.84 6.15
N ALA A 227 -7.16 10.90 5.21
CA ALA A 227 -7.88 11.02 3.94
C ALA A 227 -9.38 11.21 4.13
N THR A 228 -9.99 10.43 5.04
CA THR A 228 -11.43 10.53 5.32
C THR A 228 -11.82 11.89 5.88
N LYS A 229 -10.95 12.50 6.70
CA LYS A 229 -11.15 13.86 7.23
C LYS A 229 -11.19 14.91 6.11
N TYR A 230 -10.37 14.74 5.07
CA TYR A 230 -10.23 15.69 3.96
C TYR A 230 -11.04 15.31 2.71
N LEU A 231 -12.03 14.43 2.83
CA LEU A 231 -13.02 14.18 1.79
C LEU A 231 -14.23 15.08 1.95
N LYS A 232 -14.73 15.62 0.82
CA LYS A 232 -16.04 16.27 0.78
C LYS A 232 -17.15 15.27 1.10
N PRO A 233 -18.30 15.71 1.65
CA PRO A 233 -19.52 14.91 1.64
C PRO A 233 -19.82 14.44 0.20
N GLY A 234 -20.08 13.12 0.02
CA GLY A 234 -20.21 12.49 -1.30
C GLY A 234 -18.89 12.20 -2.02
N GLY A 235 -17.77 12.68 -1.51
CA GLY A 235 -16.43 12.34 -2.01
C GLY A 235 -16.08 10.86 -1.81
N LYS A 236 -15.11 10.37 -2.56
CA LYS A 236 -14.78 8.94 -2.61
C LYS A 236 -13.36 8.67 -2.16
N ILE A 237 -13.18 7.65 -1.33
CA ILE A 237 -11.88 7.06 -1.05
C ILE A 237 -11.79 5.73 -1.80
N VAL A 238 -10.75 5.58 -2.63
CA VAL A 238 -10.54 4.40 -3.49
C VAL A 238 -9.22 3.77 -3.11
N ILE A 239 -9.23 2.49 -2.74
CA ILE A 239 -8.04 1.80 -2.24
C ILE A 239 -7.87 0.47 -2.97
N ILE A 240 -6.68 0.27 -3.54
CA ILE A 240 -6.23 -0.99 -4.13
C ILE A 240 -5.25 -1.63 -3.16
N THR A 241 -5.48 -2.90 -2.82
CA THR A 241 -4.68 -3.70 -1.90
C THR A 241 -4.12 -4.92 -2.60
N PHE A 242 -2.95 -5.43 -2.17
CA PHE A 242 -2.28 -6.56 -2.82
C PHE A 242 -2.08 -7.77 -1.90
N HIS A 243 -2.26 -7.61 -0.59
CA HIS A 243 -2.18 -8.72 0.36
C HIS A 243 -3.33 -8.70 1.38
N SER A 244 -3.44 -9.83 2.10
CA SER A 244 -4.54 -10.11 3.04
C SER A 244 -4.68 -9.09 4.16
N ILE A 245 -3.56 -8.61 4.71
CA ILE A 245 -3.56 -7.69 5.85
C ILE A 245 -4.11 -6.32 5.43
N GLU A 246 -3.64 -5.77 4.30
CA GLU A 246 -4.20 -4.52 3.75
C GLU A 246 -5.71 -4.63 3.51
N ASP A 247 -6.14 -5.70 2.82
CA ASP A 247 -7.55 -5.91 2.50
C ASP A 247 -8.43 -6.04 3.77
N LYS A 248 -7.91 -6.72 4.81
CA LYS A 248 -8.57 -6.86 6.13
C LYS A 248 -8.75 -5.50 6.80
N ILE A 249 -7.72 -4.64 6.78
CA ILE A 249 -7.74 -3.31 7.37
C ILE A 249 -8.74 -2.41 6.66
N VAL A 250 -8.65 -2.33 5.32
CA VAL A 250 -9.55 -1.52 4.50
C VAL A 250 -11.00 -1.97 4.63
N LYS A 251 -11.24 -3.29 4.56
CA LYS A 251 -12.58 -3.87 4.76
C LYS A 251 -13.15 -3.52 6.12
N PHE A 252 -12.35 -3.67 7.18
CA PHE A 252 -12.79 -3.35 8.54
C PHE A 252 -13.19 -1.88 8.66
N PHE A 253 -12.36 -0.97 8.16
CA PHE A 253 -12.60 0.46 8.24
C PHE A 253 -13.89 0.86 7.52
N PHE A 254 -14.04 0.47 6.26
CA PHE A 254 -15.25 0.81 5.51
C PHE A 254 -16.51 0.19 6.11
N LYS A 255 -16.46 -1.08 6.54
CA LYS A 255 -17.63 -1.77 7.08
C LYS A 255 -18.09 -1.20 8.43
N ASN A 256 -17.15 -0.88 9.33
CA ASN A 256 -17.52 -0.51 10.70
C ASN A 256 -17.83 0.99 10.87
N PHE A 257 -17.47 1.82 9.89
CA PHE A 257 -17.74 3.26 9.92
C PHE A 257 -18.71 3.72 8.84
N SER A 258 -19.50 2.79 8.27
CA SER A 258 -20.59 3.08 7.33
C SER A 258 -21.94 3.07 8.04
N LYS A 259 -22.94 3.75 7.46
CA LYS A 259 -24.33 3.79 7.96
C LYS A 259 -24.93 2.40 8.13
N ASN A 260 -24.61 1.46 7.25
CA ASN A 260 -25.07 0.07 7.29
C ASN A 260 -24.11 -0.86 8.04
N LYS A 261 -23.44 -0.38 9.08
CA LYS A 261 -22.64 -1.28 9.94
C LYS A 261 -23.54 -2.38 10.49
N SER A 262 -23.13 -3.63 10.34
CA SER A 262 -23.83 -4.74 10.98
C SER A 262 -23.66 -4.65 12.49
N ASN A 263 -24.75 -4.66 13.24
CA ASN A 263 -24.72 -4.80 14.70
C ASN A 263 -23.96 -6.08 15.06
N PRO A 264 -22.96 -6.02 15.95
CA PRO A 264 -22.18 -7.19 16.36
C PRO A 264 -23.01 -8.22 17.15
N SER A 265 -24.19 -7.85 17.62
CA SER A 265 -25.12 -8.73 18.32
C SER A 265 -26.57 -8.33 18.03
N ARG A 266 -27.43 -9.33 17.80
CA ARG A 266 -28.88 -9.15 17.66
C ARG A 266 -29.56 -8.71 18.98
N TYR A 267 -28.85 -8.78 20.10
CA TYR A 267 -29.35 -8.51 21.44
C TYR A 267 -28.91 -7.17 22.03
N LEU A 268 -28.06 -6.41 21.29
CA LEU A 268 -27.72 -5.05 21.72
C LEU A 268 -28.75 -4.07 21.14
N PRO A 269 -29.25 -3.10 21.94
CA PRO A 269 -30.09 -2.04 21.41
C PRO A 269 -29.43 -1.36 20.22
N GLU A 270 -30.22 -1.04 19.20
CA GLU A 270 -29.76 -0.17 18.12
C GLU A 270 -29.48 1.21 18.73
N GLU A 271 -28.23 1.46 19.12
CA GLU A 271 -27.80 2.84 19.26
C GLU A 271 -28.06 3.51 17.90
N SER A 272 -28.72 4.65 17.92
CA SER A 272 -29.01 5.46 16.72
C SER A 272 -27.70 5.82 16.01
N SER A 273 -27.23 4.88 15.18
CA SER A 273 -25.88 4.84 14.64
C SER A 273 -25.67 5.81 13.47
N ASP A 274 -26.73 6.45 12.99
CA ASP A 274 -26.70 7.34 11.82
C ASP A 274 -25.84 8.58 12.05
N ASN A 275 -25.73 9.04 13.30
CA ASN A 275 -24.93 10.23 13.64
C ASN A 275 -23.43 10.00 13.69
N LEU A 276 -22.95 8.75 13.69
CA LEU A 276 -21.54 8.39 13.85
C LEU A 276 -20.92 7.71 12.62
N ALA A 277 -21.59 7.68 11.47
CA ALA A 277 -21.05 7.05 10.27
C ALA A 277 -20.16 8.01 9.47
N LEU A 278 -18.93 7.61 9.19
CA LEU A 278 -18.02 8.35 8.32
C LEU A 278 -18.34 8.15 6.83
N PHE A 279 -18.99 7.04 6.49
CA PHE A 279 -19.32 6.67 5.12
C PHE A 279 -20.79 6.41 4.95
N GLU A 280 -21.29 6.60 3.72
CA GLU A 280 -22.60 6.13 3.27
C GLU A 280 -22.66 4.58 3.34
N ASN A 281 -23.77 3.99 2.90
CA ASN A 281 -23.91 2.54 2.88
C ASN A 281 -22.78 1.90 2.08
N TYR A 282 -21.96 1.08 2.75
CA TYR A 282 -20.83 0.39 2.14
C TYR A 282 -21.26 -0.97 1.58
N ILE A 283 -21.06 -1.16 0.30
CA ILE A 283 -21.24 -2.45 -0.35
C ILE A 283 -19.94 -3.24 -0.19
N ASN A 284 -19.97 -4.27 0.66
CA ASN A 284 -18.78 -5.11 0.91
C ASN A 284 -18.47 -6.04 -0.28
N LYS A 285 -18.36 -5.47 -1.48
CA LYS A 285 -17.98 -6.17 -2.71
C LYS A 285 -16.56 -5.81 -3.10
N ILE A 286 -15.74 -6.83 -3.37
CA ILE A 286 -14.41 -6.64 -3.93
C ILE A 286 -14.54 -6.51 -5.44
N ILE A 287 -13.91 -5.49 -6.01
CA ILE A 287 -13.68 -5.41 -7.45
C ILE A 287 -12.32 -6.02 -7.72
N LYS A 288 -12.26 -7.00 -8.61
CA LYS A 288 -11.03 -7.68 -9.02
C LYS A 288 -10.64 -7.25 -10.43
N PRO A 289 -9.35 -7.31 -10.78
CA PRO A 289 -8.90 -7.04 -12.14
C PRO A 289 -9.49 -8.04 -13.13
N SER A 290 -9.68 -7.60 -14.36
CA SER A 290 -10.15 -8.46 -15.44
C SER A 290 -9.12 -9.53 -15.82
N LYS A 291 -9.55 -10.62 -16.47
CA LYS A 291 -8.62 -11.63 -16.98
C LYS A 291 -7.63 -11.05 -17.99
N GLU A 292 -8.05 -10.08 -18.79
CA GLU A 292 -7.22 -9.38 -19.76
C GLU A 292 -6.15 -8.55 -19.06
N GLU A 293 -6.52 -7.79 -18.03
CA GLU A 293 -5.56 -7.03 -17.23
C GLU A 293 -4.51 -7.94 -16.59
N ILE A 294 -4.92 -9.07 -16.01
CA ILE A 294 -3.98 -10.04 -15.41
C ILE A 294 -2.98 -10.57 -16.43
N ARG A 295 -3.41 -10.81 -17.69
CA ARG A 295 -2.50 -11.25 -18.77
C ARG A 295 -1.48 -10.17 -19.14
N ASN A 296 -1.92 -8.91 -19.21
CA ASN A 296 -1.10 -7.79 -19.64
C ASN A 296 -0.27 -7.18 -18.49
N ASN A 297 -0.73 -7.33 -17.24
CA ASN A 297 -0.14 -6.77 -16.03
C ASN A 297 -0.19 -7.80 -14.89
N ASN A 298 0.68 -8.81 -14.96
CA ASN A 298 0.70 -9.92 -13.99
C ASN A 298 0.74 -9.47 -12.49
N PRO A 299 1.41 -8.38 -12.08
CA PRO A 299 1.32 -7.86 -10.72
C PRO A 299 -0.10 -7.57 -10.24
N SER A 300 -1.04 -7.26 -11.13
CA SER A 300 -2.45 -7.01 -10.79
C SER A 300 -3.19 -8.24 -10.27
N ARG A 301 -2.67 -9.45 -10.47
CA ARG A 301 -3.30 -10.73 -10.10
C ARG A 301 -3.86 -10.76 -8.68
N SER A 302 -3.16 -10.15 -7.72
CA SER A 302 -3.54 -10.15 -6.31
C SER A 302 -4.33 -8.91 -5.91
N ALA A 303 -4.53 -7.97 -6.84
CA ALA A 303 -5.17 -6.69 -6.57
C ALA A 303 -6.64 -6.86 -6.17
N LYS A 304 -7.07 -6.07 -5.19
CA LYS A 304 -8.44 -5.97 -4.73
C LYS A 304 -8.77 -4.50 -4.54
N LEU A 305 -9.71 -4.00 -5.32
CA LEU A 305 -10.16 -2.63 -5.19
C LEU A 305 -11.39 -2.55 -4.29
N ARG A 306 -11.35 -1.65 -3.33
CA ARG A 306 -12.49 -1.24 -2.50
C ARG A 306 -12.63 0.28 -2.55
N PHE A 307 -13.85 0.76 -2.40
CA PHE A 307 -14.10 2.19 -2.26
C PHE A 307 -15.25 2.44 -1.29
N ALA A 308 -15.26 3.64 -0.70
CA ALA A 308 -16.35 4.11 0.12
C ALA A 308 -16.67 5.57 -0.21
N VAL A 309 -17.90 5.97 0.06
CA VAL A 309 -18.41 7.33 -0.17
C VAL A 309 -18.52 8.04 1.17
N ARG A 310 -17.94 9.20 1.31
CA ARG A 310 -17.96 10.01 2.53
C ARG A 310 -19.40 10.44 2.84
N SER A 311 -19.85 10.23 4.07
CA SER A 311 -21.16 10.69 4.52
C SER A 311 -21.18 12.21 4.73
N LYS A 312 -22.36 12.77 4.99
CA LYS A 312 -22.54 14.18 5.36
C LYS A 312 -22.19 14.48 6.82
N ASN A 313 -22.03 13.44 7.64
CA ASN A 313 -21.78 13.59 9.07
C ASN A 313 -20.40 14.22 9.35
N ASN A 314 -20.28 14.89 10.48
CA ASN A 314 -19.01 15.42 10.92
C ASN A 314 -17.96 14.32 11.07
N PHE A 315 -16.70 14.67 10.84
CA PHE A 315 -15.61 13.75 11.08
C PHE A 315 -15.43 13.53 12.58
N PHE A 316 -15.25 12.28 12.97
CA PHE A 316 -14.81 11.88 14.31
C PHE A 316 -13.63 10.93 14.22
N TYR A 317 -12.79 10.93 15.24
CA TYR A 317 -11.60 10.08 15.27
C TYR A 317 -11.96 8.63 15.61
N PRO A 318 -11.64 7.67 14.73
CA PRO A 318 -12.09 6.28 14.84
C PRO A 318 -11.22 5.47 15.82
N LYS A 319 -11.29 5.71 17.14
CA LYS A 319 -10.45 5.05 18.17
C LYS A 319 -10.45 3.53 18.07
N ILE A 320 -11.63 2.92 17.85
CA ILE A 320 -11.82 1.46 17.73
C ILE A 320 -10.99 0.89 16.57
N PHE A 321 -10.76 1.65 15.51
CA PHE A 321 -9.93 1.23 14.38
C PHE A 321 -8.48 0.98 14.81
N PHE A 322 -7.89 1.91 15.55
CA PHE A 322 -6.54 1.78 16.09
C PHE A 322 -6.44 0.64 17.11
N GLN A 323 -7.42 0.50 18.00
CA GLN A 323 -7.46 -0.59 18.96
C GLN A 323 -7.50 -1.95 18.27
N LYS A 324 -8.31 -2.12 17.22
CA LYS A 324 -8.45 -3.36 16.47
C LYS A 324 -7.15 -3.83 15.84
N PHE A 325 -6.31 -2.92 15.38
CA PHE A 325 -5.05 -3.21 14.67
C PHE A 325 -3.80 -2.87 15.50
N ASN A 326 -3.96 -2.68 16.82
CA ASN A 326 -2.89 -2.30 17.73
C ASN A 326 -1.70 -3.27 17.72
N GLU A 327 -1.94 -4.57 17.51
CA GLU A 327 -0.86 -5.57 17.41
C GLU A 327 0.11 -5.25 16.26
N TYR A 328 -0.41 -4.89 15.08
CA TYR A 328 0.43 -4.51 13.94
C TYR A 328 1.20 -3.22 14.22
N LEU A 329 0.53 -2.22 14.81
CA LEU A 329 1.15 -0.93 15.15
C LEU A 329 2.29 -1.11 16.17
N LYS A 330 2.10 -1.97 17.19
CA LYS A 330 3.14 -2.29 18.17
C LYS A 330 4.35 -2.98 17.53
N ILE A 331 4.13 -3.88 16.56
CA ILE A 331 5.22 -4.56 15.87
C ILE A 331 6.01 -3.58 15.00
N GLU A 332 5.34 -2.70 14.25
CA GLU A 332 6.01 -1.70 13.44
C GLU A 332 6.71 -0.59 14.26
N ALA A 333 6.42 -0.52 15.56
CA ALA A 333 7.07 0.39 16.50
C ALA A 333 8.37 -0.18 17.13
N TYR A 334 8.78 -1.40 16.79
CA TYR A 334 10.05 -1.93 17.29
C TYR A 334 11.21 -1.06 16.82
N ASN A 335 12.14 -0.77 17.75
CA ASN A 335 13.37 -0.07 17.45
C ASN A 335 14.42 -1.05 16.92
N VAL A 336 15.17 -0.63 15.92
CA VAL A 336 16.22 -1.40 15.22
C VAL A 336 17.62 -0.95 15.64
#